data_f39231cbd62c3be3ce665a89f31b28dd
#
_entry.id   f39231cbd62c3be3ce665a89f31b28dd
#
_cell.length_a   1.000
_cell.length_b   1.000
_cell.length_c   1.000
_cell.angle_alpha   90.00
_cell.angle_beta   90.00
_cell.angle_gamma   90.00
#
_symmetry.space_group_name_H-M   'P 1'
#
loop_
_entity.id
_entity.type
_entity.pdbx_description
1 polymer ?
#
loop_
_entity_poly.entity_id
_entity_poly.type
_entity_poly.pdbx_seq_one_letter_code
_entity_poly.pdbx_strand_id
1 'polypeptide(L)'
;MIHFDPTSSKPKYQQLIDGIIDGINSGLLEHGKQLPSINKVASEFNMARMTVTKAYDDLREKGLISSHHGKGFYVASTNTKNVLRVFILMDALTPYKEILYESIITNLGDDVSHNLFFHYHNIELFEELITNNLGKYNHYIILPHFNISVARIVSKIPKDKLLVL
;
A
#
# COMPACT_ATOMS: atom_id res chain seq x y z
N MET A 1 1.14 23.49 -2.12
CA MET A 1 0.48 23.71 -0.82
C MET A 1 -0.58 22.65 -0.68
N ILE A 2 -0.63 21.92 0.43
CA ILE A 2 -1.60 20.86 0.64
C ILE A 2 -2.97 21.52 0.78
N HIS A 3 -3.94 21.12 -0.05
CA HIS A 3 -5.31 21.64 0.00
C HIS A 3 -6.21 20.58 0.63
N PHE A 4 -6.96 20.98 1.67
CA PHE A 4 -7.93 20.11 2.33
C PHE A 4 -9.35 20.54 1.93
N ASP A 5 -10.12 19.57 1.48
CA ASP A 5 -11.54 19.75 1.26
C ASP A 5 -12.34 19.20 2.45
N PRO A 6 -12.90 20.07 3.30
CA PRO A 6 -13.69 19.64 4.47
C PRO A 6 -15.01 18.97 4.07
N THR A 7 -15.46 19.12 2.82
CA THR A 7 -16.71 18.55 2.30
C THR A 7 -16.50 17.17 1.66
N SER A 8 -15.23 16.78 1.46
CA SER A 8 -14.88 15.52 0.84
C SER A 8 -15.23 14.33 1.75
N SER A 9 -15.78 13.26 1.15
CA SER A 9 -15.99 11.97 1.81
C SER A 9 -14.69 11.21 2.09
N LYS A 10 -13.54 11.64 1.51
CA LYS A 10 -12.23 11.05 1.75
C LYS A 10 -11.76 11.33 3.17
N PRO A 11 -11.25 10.31 3.90
CA PRO A 11 -10.63 10.50 5.21
C PRO A 11 -9.51 11.55 5.16
N LYS A 12 -9.39 12.38 6.21
CA LYS A 12 -8.37 13.45 6.27
C LYS A 12 -6.95 12.94 6.04
N TYR A 13 -6.60 11.76 6.56
CA TYR A 13 -5.26 11.19 6.34
C TYR A 13 -5.00 10.89 4.86
N GLN A 14 -6.02 10.42 4.13
CA GLN A 14 -5.90 10.14 2.70
C GLN A 14 -5.75 11.44 1.89
N GLN A 15 -6.49 12.49 2.24
CA GLN A 15 -6.33 13.80 1.62
C GLN A 15 -4.91 14.35 1.82
N LEU A 16 -4.31 14.12 3.00
CA LEU A 16 -2.92 14.50 3.27
C LEU A 16 -1.92 13.74 2.40
N ILE A 17 -2.11 12.43 2.25
CA ILE A 17 -1.30 11.59 1.36
C ILE A 17 -1.40 12.10 -0.08
N ASP A 18 -2.63 12.24 -0.58
CA ASP A 18 -2.89 12.69 -1.96
C ASP A 18 -2.25 14.07 -2.20
N GLY A 19 -2.41 15.01 -1.26
CA GLY A 19 -1.83 16.36 -1.38
C GLY A 19 -0.30 16.39 -1.39
N ILE A 20 0.36 15.49 -0.67
CA ILE A 20 1.83 15.35 -0.72
C ILE A 20 2.24 14.72 -2.06
N ILE A 21 1.54 13.69 -2.53
CA ILE A 21 1.79 13.06 -3.82
C ILE A 21 1.61 14.07 -4.97
N ASP A 22 0.55 14.87 -4.94
CA ASP A 22 0.29 15.92 -5.93
C ASP A 22 1.38 17.01 -5.89
N GLY A 23 1.86 17.35 -4.69
CA GLY A 23 2.98 18.27 -4.52
C GLY A 23 4.28 17.74 -5.13
N ILE A 24 4.53 16.43 -5.03
CA ILE A 24 5.67 15.77 -5.67
C ILE A 24 5.48 15.73 -7.19
N ASN A 25 4.32 15.33 -7.68
CA ASN A 25 4.01 15.24 -9.11
C ASN A 25 4.10 16.59 -9.84
N SER A 26 3.70 17.66 -9.15
CA SER A 26 3.78 19.02 -9.70
C SER A 26 5.17 19.66 -9.59
N GLY A 27 6.14 18.97 -8.98
CA GLY A 27 7.49 19.50 -8.75
C GLY A 27 7.58 20.52 -7.62
N LEU A 28 6.52 20.77 -6.86
CA LEU A 28 6.56 21.65 -5.67
C LEU A 28 7.34 21.02 -4.51
N LEU A 29 7.32 19.69 -4.42
CA LEU A 29 8.04 18.89 -3.44
C LEU A 29 9.11 18.05 -4.16
N GLU A 30 10.28 18.64 -4.34
CA GLU A 30 11.43 17.98 -4.96
C GLU A 30 12.12 17.01 -4.01
N HIS A 31 12.92 16.09 -4.56
CA HIS A 31 13.76 15.18 -3.76
C HIS A 31 14.63 15.96 -2.77
N GLY A 32 14.68 15.49 -1.53
CA GLY A 32 15.40 16.13 -0.44
C GLY A 32 14.68 17.32 0.20
N LYS A 33 13.52 17.74 -0.33
CA LYS A 33 12.72 18.81 0.28
C LYS A 33 12.20 18.38 1.65
N GLN A 34 12.36 19.23 2.64
CA GLN A 34 11.83 19.00 3.98
C GLN A 34 10.31 19.18 4.00
N LEU A 35 9.61 18.22 4.57
CA LEU A 35 8.17 18.29 4.83
C LEU A 35 7.90 18.97 6.17
N PRO A 36 6.71 19.57 6.36
CA PRO A 36 6.31 20.10 7.65
C PRO A 36 6.31 18.99 8.72
N SER A 37 6.61 19.37 9.97
CA SER A 37 6.54 18.40 11.08
C SER A 37 5.10 17.94 11.33
N ILE A 38 4.94 16.74 11.91
CA ILE A 38 3.63 16.20 12.30
C ILE A 38 2.85 17.21 13.14
N ASN A 39 3.50 17.89 14.09
CA ASN A 39 2.86 18.89 14.91
C ASN A 39 2.38 20.09 14.11
N LYS A 40 3.19 20.56 13.16
CA LYS A 40 2.83 21.68 12.30
C LYS A 40 1.62 21.36 11.45
N VAL A 41 1.60 20.21 10.78
CA VAL A 41 0.46 19.76 9.97
C VAL A 41 -0.80 19.56 10.83
N ALA A 42 -0.66 18.92 12.00
CA ALA A 42 -1.76 18.70 12.92
C ALA A 42 -2.42 20.03 13.36
N SER A 43 -1.60 21.03 13.70
CA SER A 43 -2.07 22.35 14.08
C SER A 43 -2.68 23.13 12.93
N GLU A 44 -2.01 23.16 11.77
CA GLU A 44 -2.41 23.97 10.60
C GLU A 44 -3.75 23.49 10.00
N PHE A 45 -3.97 22.17 10.00
CA PHE A 45 -5.18 21.56 9.38
C PHE A 45 -6.19 21.03 10.39
N ASN A 46 -6.03 21.36 11.68
CA ASN A 46 -6.89 20.89 12.77
C ASN A 46 -7.14 19.37 12.71
N MET A 47 -6.05 18.61 12.71
CA MET A 47 -6.03 17.15 12.63
C MET A 47 -5.44 16.54 13.92
N ALA A 48 -5.91 15.36 14.30
CA ALA A 48 -5.24 14.60 15.34
C ALA A 48 -3.82 14.22 14.91
N ARG A 49 -2.83 14.33 15.82
CA ARG A 49 -1.43 13.95 15.54
C ARG A 49 -1.31 12.53 14.98
N MET A 50 -2.08 11.58 15.54
CA MET A 50 -2.11 10.19 15.08
C MET A 50 -2.55 10.06 13.62
N THR A 51 -3.47 10.91 13.17
CA THR A 51 -3.92 10.95 11.77
C THR A 51 -2.79 11.37 10.83
N VAL A 52 -2.02 12.40 11.22
CA VAL A 52 -0.85 12.86 10.46
C VAL A 52 0.27 11.83 10.49
N THR A 53 0.51 11.21 11.66
CA THR A 53 1.51 10.14 11.80
C THR A 53 1.20 8.99 10.86
N LYS A 54 -0.05 8.51 10.85
CA LYS A 54 -0.49 7.44 9.95
C LYS A 54 -0.24 7.78 8.47
N ALA A 55 -0.53 9.02 8.05
CA ALA A 55 -0.28 9.45 6.67
C ALA A 55 1.23 9.47 6.34
N TYR A 56 2.06 9.94 7.26
CA TYR A 56 3.51 9.99 7.07
C TYR A 56 4.14 8.60 7.10
N ASP A 57 3.64 7.69 7.93
CA ASP A 57 4.08 6.30 7.95
C ASP A 57 3.74 5.59 6.64
N ASP A 58 2.54 5.80 6.10
CA ASP A 58 2.13 5.25 4.81
C ASP A 58 3.00 5.76 3.65
N LEU A 59 3.29 7.07 3.62
CA LEU A 59 4.20 7.65 2.63
C LEU A 59 5.64 7.13 2.77
N ARG A 60 6.09 6.86 4.00
CA ARG A 60 7.40 6.28 4.28
C ARG A 60 7.46 4.81 3.85
N GLU A 61 6.43 4.02 4.12
CA GLU A 61 6.31 2.64 3.66
C GLU A 61 6.31 2.55 2.12
N LYS A 62 5.75 3.57 1.45
CA LYS A 62 5.80 3.72 -0.02
C LYS A 62 7.16 4.23 -0.53
N GLY A 63 8.11 4.52 0.36
CA GLY A 63 9.43 5.04 -0.02
C GLY A 63 9.41 6.47 -0.58
N LEU A 64 8.28 7.18 -0.49
CA LEU A 64 8.15 8.56 -1.00
C LEU A 64 8.79 9.57 -0.06
N ILE A 65 8.79 9.28 1.26
CA ILE A 65 9.45 10.12 2.25
C ILE A 65 10.38 9.31 3.15
N SER A 66 11.37 9.98 3.74
CA SER A 66 12.27 9.43 4.75
C SER A 66 12.21 10.26 6.02
N SER A 67 12.46 9.62 7.17
CA SER A 67 12.61 10.30 8.43
C SER A 67 14.08 10.35 8.85
N HIS A 68 14.56 11.52 9.27
CA HIS A 68 15.88 11.69 9.85
C HIS A 68 15.75 12.09 11.30
N HIS A 69 16.37 11.32 12.19
CA HIS A 69 16.28 11.56 13.63
C HIS A 69 16.67 13.00 13.99
N GLY A 70 15.83 13.70 14.73
CA GLY A 70 16.02 15.08 15.13
C GLY A 70 15.90 16.13 14.01
N LYS A 71 15.77 15.72 12.75
CA LYS A 71 15.72 16.65 11.59
C LYS A 71 14.37 16.68 10.88
N GLY A 72 13.51 15.67 11.09
CA GLY A 72 12.17 15.60 10.52
C GLY A 72 12.04 14.69 9.30
N PHE A 73 11.07 15.01 8.44
CA PHE A 73 10.72 14.21 7.26
C PHE A 73 11.15 14.93 5.98
N TYR A 74 11.58 14.14 4.99
CA TYR A 74 12.09 14.65 3.71
C TYR A 74 11.53 13.81 2.57
N VAL A 75 11.35 14.42 1.40
CA VAL A 75 11.01 13.70 0.18
C VAL A 75 12.19 12.80 -0.21
N ALA A 76 11.97 11.49 -0.21
CA ALA A 76 13.00 10.49 -0.53
C ALA A 76 12.95 10.03 -1.98
N SER A 77 11.77 10.12 -2.62
CA SER A 77 11.59 9.78 -4.02
C SER A 77 10.54 10.69 -4.66
N THR A 78 10.81 11.11 -5.90
CA THR A 78 9.84 11.81 -6.75
C THR A 78 9.12 10.86 -7.71
N ASN A 79 9.44 9.59 -7.68
CA ASN A 79 8.69 8.57 -8.40
C ASN A 79 7.40 8.25 -7.65
N THR A 80 6.39 9.07 -7.87
CA THR A 80 5.04 8.92 -7.32
C THR A 80 4.18 7.97 -8.13
N LYS A 81 4.68 7.43 -9.23
CA LYS A 81 4.04 6.29 -9.85
C LYS A 81 3.83 5.31 -8.73
N ASN A 82 2.56 5.09 -8.40
CA ASN A 82 2.17 4.11 -7.39
C ASN A 82 3.03 2.89 -7.63
N VAL A 83 3.96 2.61 -6.71
CA VAL A 83 4.62 1.31 -6.72
C VAL A 83 3.46 0.36 -6.51
N LEU A 84 3.00 -0.23 -7.61
CA LEU A 84 1.89 -1.14 -7.59
C LEU A 84 2.30 -2.27 -6.65
N ARG A 85 1.65 -2.38 -5.51
CA ARG A 85 1.94 -3.44 -4.54
C ARG A 85 0.97 -4.57 -4.76
N VAL A 86 1.51 -5.72 -5.09
CA VAL A 86 0.73 -6.93 -5.38
C VAL A 86 0.95 -7.96 -4.27
N PHE A 87 -0.15 -8.39 -3.66
CA PHE A 87 -0.18 -9.50 -2.73
C PHE A 87 -0.43 -10.78 -3.52
N ILE A 88 0.44 -11.78 -3.38
CA ILE A 88 0.30 -13.07 -4.06
C ILE A 88 0.20 -14.14 -2.97
N LEU A 89 -0.85 -14.94 -2.98
CA LEU A 89 -1.09 -16.00 -1.99
C LEU A 89 -1.34 -17.33 -2.68
N MET A 90 -0.52 -18.33 -2.35
CA MET A 90 -0.59 -19.69 -2.89
C MET A 90 -0.58 -20.72 -1.74
N ASP A 91 -0.91 -21.97 -2.04
CA ASP A 91 -0.77 -23.07 -1.09
C ASP A 91 0.70 -23.46 -0.86
N ALA A 92 1.47 -23.65 -1.94
CA ALA A 92 2.91 -24.00 -1.90
C ALA A 92 3.57 -23.67 -3.25
N LEU A 93 4.89 -23.61 -3.27
CA LEU A 93 5.64 -23.46 -4.51
C LEU A 93 5.92 -24.86 -5.10
N THR A 94 5.22 -25.18 -6.18
CA THR A 94 5.45 -26.36 -7.00
C THR A 94 6.11 -25.93 -8.32
N PRO A 95 6.75 -26.83 -9.10
CA PRO A 95 7.36 -26.46 -10.37
C PRO A 95 6.41 -25.72 -11.32
N TYR A 96 5.14 -26.11 -11.37
CA TYR A 96 4.12 -25.40 -12.14
C TYR A 96 3.85 -23.99 -11.61
N LYS A 97 3.73 -23.85 -10.29
CA LYS A 97 3.45 -22.54 -9.66
C LYS A 97 4.66 -21.61 -9.68
N GLU A 98 5.85 -22.16 -9.70
CA GLU A 98 7.07 -21.39 -9.92
C GLU A 98 7.08 -20.74 -11.30
N ILE A 99 6.77 -21.51 -12.36
CA ILE A 99 6.61 -20.97 -13.71
C ILE A 99 5.51 -19.90 -13.77
N LEU A 100 4.36 -20.17 -13.14
CA LEU A 100 3.25 -19.21 -13.06
C LEU A 100 3.68 -17.92 -12.34
N TYR A 101 4.35 -18.04 -11.20
CA TYR A 101 4.86 -16.92 -10.43
C TYR A 101 5.86 -16.08 -11.25
N GLU A 102 6.85 -16.71 -11.86
CA GLU A 102 7.82 -16.03 -12.74
C GLU A 102 7.14 -15.31 -13.89
N SER A 103 6.14 -15.95 -14.51
CA SER A 103 5.34 -15.32 -15.56
C SER A 103 4.58 -14.09 -15.06
N ILE A 104 3.96 -14.17 -13.88
CA ILE A 104 3.27 -13.04 -13.25
C ILE A 104 4.27 -11.89 -13.04
N ILE A 105 5.41 -12.14 -12.40
CA ILE A 105 6.37 -11.10 -12.06
C ILE A 105 6.97 -10.46 -13.29
N THR A 106 7.34 -11.26 -14.29
CA THR A 106 7.87 -10.75 -15.57
C THR A 106 6.88 -9.82 -16.27
N ASN A 107 5.58 -10.15 -16.23
CA ASN A 107 4.54 -9.33 -16.88
C ASN A 107 4.13 -8.10 -16.04
N LEU A 108 4.34 -8.11 -14.71
CA LEU A 108 4.10 -6.95 -13.87
C LEU A 108 5.15 -5.84 -14.09
N GLY A 109 6.38 -6.22 -14.44
CA GLY A 109 7.49 -5.28 -14.67
C GLY A 109 8.17 -4.77 -13.41
N ASP A 110 9.26 -4.03 -13.59
CA ASP A 110 10.16 -3.61 -12.52
C ASP A 110 9.57 -2.54 -11.57
N ASP A 111 8.54 -1.83 -12.02
CA ASP A 111 7.88 -0.78 -11.23
C ASP A 111 6.83 -1.33 -10.22
N VAL A 112 6.73 -2.66 -10.10
CA VAL A 112 5.75 -3.33 -9.23
C VAL A 112 6.44 -4.02 -8.06
N SER A 113 6.09 -3.60 -6.85
CA SER A 113 6.48 -4.33 -5.63
C SER A 113 5.50 -5.47 -5.38
N HIS A 114 5.99 -6.64 -5.05
CA HIS A 114 5.15 -7.79 -4.75
C HIS A 114 5.65 -8.54 -3.51
N ASN A 115 4.72 -9.22 -2.83
CA ASN A 115 5.03 -10.15 -1.75
C ASN A 115 4.30 -11.47 -2.00
N LEU A 116 5.04 -12.56 -1.89
CA LEU A 116 4.53 -13.92 -2.03
C LEU A 116 4.35 -14.54 -0.65
N PHE A 117 3.17 -15.09 -0.40
CA PHE A 117 2.78 -15.76 0.82
C PHE A 117 2.29 -17.18 0.53
N PHE A 118 2.42 -18.07 1.52
CA PHE A 118 1.98 -19.45 1.42
C PHE A 118 1.05 -19.82 2.57
N HIS A 119 -0.08 -20.46 2.25
CA HIS A 119 -1.04 -20.91 3.25
C HIS A 119 -0.99 -22.42 3.55
N TYR A 120 -0.21 -23.20 2.80
CA TYR A 120 0.06 -24.63 3.03
C TYR A 120 -1.21 -25.46 3.27
N HIS A 121 -2.29 -25.19 2.52
CA HIS A 121 -3.62 -25.79 2.71
C HIS A 121 -4.25 -25.57 4.09
N ASN A 122 -3.69 -24.66 4.90
CA ASN A 122 -4.24 -24.27 6.20
C ASN A 122 -5.23 -23.11 6.01
N ILE A 123 -6.51 -23.37 6.29
CA ILE A 123 -7.60 -22.41 6.09
C ILE A 123 -7.52 -21.22 7.07
N GLU A 124 -7.07 -21.47 8.30
CA GLU A 124 -6.93 -20.44 9.32
C GLU A 124 -5.82 -19.48 8.94
N LEU A 125 -4.67 -20.01 8.51
CA LEU A 125 -3.55 -19.22 8.00
C LEU A 125 -3.94 -18.43 6.74
N PHE A 126 -4.72 -19.05 5.84
CA PHE A 126 -5.24 -18.39 4.64
C PHE A 126 -6.10 -17.16 5.00
N GLU A 127 -7.03 -17.33 5.95
CA GLU A 127 -7.88 -16.24 6.42
C GLU A 127 -7.07 -15.15 7.14
N GLU A 128 -6.12 -15.56 7.98
CA GLU A 128 -5.24 -14.66 8.72
C GLU A 128 -4.39 -13.79 7.76
N LEU A 129 -3.72 -14.43 6.79
CA LEU A 129 -2.89 -13.73 5.80
C LEU A 129 -3.69 -12.71 4.99
N ILE A 130 -4.91 -13.05 4.57
CA ILE A 130 -5.77 -12.10 3.87
C ILE A 130 -6.17 -10.96 4.81
N THR A 131 -6.69 -11.28 5.99
CA THR A 131 -7.24 -10.29 6.93
C THR A 131 -6.18 -9.29 7.39
N ASN A 132 -4.97 -9.79 7.73
CA ASN A 132 -3.86 -8.95 8.19
C ASN A 132 -3.26 -8.07 7.09
N ASN A 133 -3.54 -8.39 5.82
CA ASN A 133 -3.00 -7.65 4.68
C ASN A 133 -4.05 -6.85 3.90
N LEU A 134 -5.31 -6.83 4.35
CA LEU A 134 -6.34 -5.97 3.74
C LEU A 134 -5.92 -4.49 3.76
N GLY A 135 -6.03 -3.84 2.61
CA GLY A 135 -5.71 -2.42 2.44
C GLY A 135 -4.21 -2.08 2.34
N LYS A 136 -3.30 -3.06 2.53
CA LYS A 136 -1.86 -2.84 2.39
C LYS A 136 -1.35 -2.96 0.95
N TYR A 137 -2.15 -3.57 0.07
CA TYR A 137 -1.82 -3.84 -1.32
C TYR A 137 -2.83 -3.21 -2.27
N ASN A 138 -2.39 -2.91 -3.49
CA ASN A 138 -3.24 -2.37 -4.54
C ASN A 138 -4.05 -3.48 -5.20
N HIS A 139 -3.41 -4.65 -5.41
CA HIS A 139 -4.03 -5.83 -6.00
C HIS A 139 -3.67 -7.11 -5.25
N TYR A 140 -4.53 -8.10 -5.35
CA TYR A 140 -4.43 -9.40 -4.70
C TYR A 140 -4.61 -10.50 -5.74
N ILE A 141 -3.62 -11.37 -5.85
CA ILE A 141 -3.65 -12.57 -6.68
C ILE A 141 -3.73 -13.76 -5.73
N ILE A 142 -4.83 -14.50 -5.76
CA ILE A 142 -5.11 -15.58 -4.81
C ILE A 142 -5.27 -16.90 -5.56
N LEU A 143 -4.47 -17.89 -5.15
CA LEU A 143 -4.60 -19.29 -5.57
C LEU A 143 -5.04 -20.11 -4.36
N PRO A 144 -6.35 -20.24 -4.12
CA PRO A 144 -6.87 -20.80 -2.87
C PRO A 144 -6.61 -22.29 -2.72
N HIS A 145 -6.78 -23.09 -3.79
CA HIS A 145 -6.50 -24.52 -3.85
C HIS A 145 -7.05 -25.32 -2.66
N PHE A 146 -8.31 -25.07 -2.27
CA PHE A 146 -9.02 -25.81 -1.22
C PHE A 146 -10.17 -26.65 -1.80
N ASN A 147 -10.47 -27.78 -1.14
CA ASN A 147 -11.63 -28.61 -1.46
C ASN A 147 -12.96 -28.06 -0.91
N ILE A 148 -12.92 -26.93 -0.22
CA ILE A 148 -14.07 -26.24 0.36
C ILE A 148 -14.16 -24.81 -0.18
N SER A 149 -15.36 -24.23 -0.12
CA SER A 149 -15.54 -22.85 -0.56
C SER A 149 -14.87 -21.87 0.38
N VAL A 150 -13.96 -21.03 -0.16
CA VAL A 150 -13.30 -19.92 0.54
C VAL A 150 -13.88 -18.56 0.13
N ALA A 151 -14.98 -18.55 -0.60
CA ALA A 151 -15.62 -17.36 -1.14
C ALA A 151 -15.86 -16.27 -0.07
N ARG A 152 -16.29 -16.67 1.15
CA ARG A 152 -16.52 -15.76 2.27
C ARG A 152 -15.24 -15.03 2.69
N ILE A 153 -14.09 -15.71 2.68
CA ILE A 153 -12.80 -15.13 3.07
C ILE A 153 -12.33 -14.18 1.97
N VAL A 154 -12.34 -14.64 0.74
CA VAL A 154 -11.88 -13.90 -0.44
C VAL A 154 -12.75 -12.67 -0.70
N SER A 155 -14.07 -12.73 -0.41
CA SER A 155 -14.98 -11.59 -0.57
C SER A 155 -14.69 -10.38 0.34
N LYS A 156 -13.79 -10.54 1.32
CA LYS A 156 -13.28 -9.40 2.12
C LYS A 156 -12.41 -8.46 1.28
N ILE A 157 -11.85 -8.93 0.15
CA ILE A 157 -11.05 -8.16 -0.78
C ILE A 157 -11.98 -7.48 -1.79
N PRO A 158 -11.83 -6.16 -2.07
CA PRO A 158 -12.60 -5.50 -3.10
C PRO A 158 -12.45 -6.18 -4.46
N LYS A 159 -13.56 -6.39 -5.16
CA LYS A 159 -13.60 -7.16 -6.43
C LYS A 159 -12.72 -6.56 -7.53
N ASP A 160 -12.62 -5.24 -7.58
CA ASP A 160 -11.78 -4.49 -8.53
C ASP A 160 -10.28 -4.65 -8.28
N LYS A 161 -9.90 -5.23 -7.13
CA LYS A 161 -8.50 -5.47 -6.73
C LYS A 161 -8.12 -6.94 -6.67
N LEU A 162 -9.05 -7.83 -6.98
CA LEU A 162 -8.91 -9.27 -6.77
C LEU A 162 -8.84 -10.04 -8.09
N LEU A 163 -7.82 -10.87 -8.20
CA LEU A 163 -7.72 -11.94 -9.20
C LEU A 163 -7.64 -13.27 -8.45
N VAL A 164 -8.54 -14.19 -8.75
CA VAL A 164 -8.50 -15.58 -8.27
C VAL A 164 -8.16 -16.48 -9.43
N LEU A 165 -7.13 -17.32 -9.28
CA LEU A 165 -6.64 -18.27 -10.28
C LEU A 165 -6.90 -19.72 -9.86
#